data_efbda66e0377da2c029d604c7dcea256
#
_entry.id   efbda66e0377da2c029d604c7dcea256
#
_cell.length_a   1.000
_cell.length_b   1.000
_cell.length_c   1.000
_cell.angle_alpha   90.00
_cell.angle_beta   90.00
_cell.angle_gamma   90.00
#
_symmetry.space_group_name_H-M   'P 1'
#
loop_
_entity.id
_entity.type
_entity.pdbx_description
1 polymer ?
#
loop_
_entity_poly.entity_id
_entity_poly.type
_entity_poly.pdbx_seq_one_letter_code
_entity_poly.pdbx_strand_id
1 'polypeptide(L)'
;MKLIVTVPFFGLVLAVLSCEAKEPSPLPKIVPWDVGALTSNIPEVQWLDTASPRKVRPLTYPGDVYRGKPTRVFAWYASPTTLGVQTTTQNYPGIILVHGGGGRAFEKWAELWAKRGYAAIAMDLAGCGVDGKRIPDGGPGQTDAEKFGVIENTMKDRWTYHAVGNVIRAHSLLRSFEEVKGQKTALTGISWGGYLTCIVSGLDQRFSVTMPVYGCGFLRDNSVWKESQFSKMAEQDADSWHGFWDPSQYVGAATMPVLFVNGTNDFAYPMDSYAKTCALVTGEKNYSIQLKMPHGHLFEFPEFFGFVDQYVLGTTPMAVVSRPSVSAGKLAVTVKAATKLVSARLHYTTGSHRSNKDRAWMTVALDLDGNTITGPAPPKEATVWYVDVRDNRKLLVSSELMVPEPENPPSRR
;
A
#
# COMPACT_ATOMS: atom_id res chain seq x y z
N MET A 1 -27.85 69.96 -19.59
CA MET A 1 -28.39 68.84 -18.81
C MET A 1 -27.69 67.57 -19.21
N LYS A 2 -26.64 67.19 -18.47
CA LYS A 2 -25.86 65.98 -18.77
C LYS A 2 -26.38 64.83 -17.89
N LEU A 3 -26.88 63.77 -18.53
CA LEU A 3 -27.34 62.57 -17.87
C LEU A 3 -26.10 61.73 -17.47
N ILE A 4 -25.91 61.49 -16.18
CA ILE A 4 -24.89 60.57 -15.65
C ILE A 4 -25.58 59.21 -15.48
N VAL A 5 -25.18 58.21 -16.28
CA VAL A 5 -25.61 56.81 -16.12
C VAL A 5 -24.62 56.13 -15.21
N THR A 6 -25.03 55.80 -14.00
CA THR A 6 -24.28 54.95 -13.06
C THR A 6 -24.56 53.48 -13.35
N VAL A 7 -23.53 52.74 -13.75
CA VAL A 7 -23.56 51.25 -13.91
C VAL A 7 -23.17 50.61 -12.57
N PRO A 8 -23.98 49.74 -11.99
CA PRO A 8 -23.58 49.04 -10.76
C PRO A 8 -22.55 47.94 -11.07
N PHE A 9 -21.42 48.02 -10.41
CA PHE A 9 -20.38 46.99 -10.42
C PHE A 9 -20.82 45.85 -9.49
N PHE A 10 -21.26 44.72 -10.06
CA PHE A 10 -21.46 43.49 -9.32
C PHE A 10 -20.11 42.80 -9.10
N GLY A 11 -19.55 42.95 -7.93
CA GLY A 11 -18.35 42.24 -7.49
C GLY A 11 -18.69 40.76 -7.28
N LEU A 12 -18.17 39.91 -8.16
CA LEU A 12 -18.20 38.46 -7.99
C LEU A 12 -17.21 38.10 -6.88
N VAL A 13 -17.70 37.84 -5.68
CA VAL A 13 -16.88 37.26 -4.60
C VAL A 13 -16.66 35.79 -4.92
N LEU A 14 -15.52 35.46 -5.49
CA LEU A 14 -15.03 34.08 -5.55
C LEU A 14 -14.71 33.63 -4.11
N ALA A 15 -15.59 32.87 -3.49
CA ALA A 15 -15.25 32.12 -2.29
C ALA A 15 -14.23 31.03 -2.67
N VAL A 16 -12.96 31.27 -2.42
CA VAL A 16 -11.93 30.25 -2.44
C VAL A 16 -12.22 29.36 -1.24
N LEU A 17 -12.92 28.24 -1.46
CA LEU A 17 -12.99 27.15 -0.50
C LEU A 17 -11.57 26.57 -0.37
N SER A 18 -10.82 27.05 0.59
CA SER A 18 -9.61 26.38 1.06
C SER A 18 -10.04 25.03 1.64
N CYS A 19 -9.81 23.97 0.90
CA CYS A 19 -9.90 22.63 1.44
C CYS A 19 -8.72 22.50 2.41
N GLU A 20 -8.96 22.72 3.70
CA GLU A 20 -7.97 22.43 4.73
C GLU A 20 -7.65 20.94 4.62
N ALA A 21 -6.39 20.62 4.34
CA ALA A 21 -5.90 19.26 4.37
C ALA A 21 -6.09 18.74 5.81
N LYS A 22 -6.85 17.66 5.96
CA LYS A 22 -7.02 17.04 7.28
C LYS A 22 -5.65 16.54 7.74
N GLU A 23 -5.32 16.84 9.00
CA GLU A 23 -4.12 16.33 9.63
C GLU A 23 -4.11 14.78 9.65
N PRO A 24 -2.94 14.15 9.52
CA PRO A 24 -2.81 12.71 9.69
C PRO A 24 -3.34 12.26 11.06
N SER A 25 -3.91 11.08 11.11
CA SER A 25 -4.38 10.52 12.37
C SER A 25 -3.21 10.26 13.32
N PRO A 26 -3.37 10.49 14.63
CA PRO A 26 -2.31 10.15 15.58
C PRO A 26 -2.10 8.63 15.62
N LEU A 27 -0.87 8.21 15.91
CA LEU A 27 -0.57 6.82 16.22
C LEU A 27 -1.31 6.37 17.50
N PRO A 28 -1.55 5.05 17.68
CA PRO A 28 -2.13 4.53 18.91
C PRO A 28 -1.24 4.87 20.11
N LYS A 29 -1.85 4.98 21.31
CA LYS A 29 -1.12 5.33 22.55
C LYS A 29 0.02 4.37 22.87
N ILE A 30 -0.12 3.10 22.49
CA ILE A 30 0.88 2.06 22.68
C ILE A 30 1.28 1.55 21.30
N VAL A 31 2.53 1.80 20.94
CA VAL A 31 3.16 1.28 19.71
C VAL A 31 4.15 0.21 20.15
N PRO A 32 4.06 -1.03 19.65
CA PRO A 32 4.94 -2.12 20.09
C PRO A 32 6.43 -1.90 19.78
N TRP A 33 6.74 -1.10 18.78
CA TRP A 33 8.10 -0.87 18.26
C TRP A 33 8.72 0.41 18.84
N ASP A 34 9.99 0.35 19.17
CA ASP A 34 10.83 1.55 19.33
C ASP A 34 11.22 2.05 17.93
N VAL A 35 10.35 2.85 17.33
CA VAL A 35 10.55 3.39 15.98
C VAL A 35 11.80 4.29 15.94
N GLY A 36 12.08 5.04 17.02
CA GLY A 36 13.27 5.87 17.13
C GLY A 36 14.55 5.04 16.98
N ALA A 37 14.65 3.95 17.73
CA ALA A 37 15.80 3.05 17.65
C ALA A 37 15.89 2.35 16.28
N LEU A 38 14.77 1.88 15.71
CA LEU A 38 14.73 1.23 14.41
C LEU A 38 15.16 2.15 13.25
N THR A 39 14.87 3.44 13.36
CA THR A 39 15.17 4.43 12.31
C THR A 39 16.56 5.05 12.44
N SER A 40 17.13 5.11 13.65
CA SER A 40 18.46 5.69 13.92
C SER A 40 19.59 4.66 13.86
N ASN A 41 19.32 3.41 14.23
CA ASN A 41 20.33 2.36 14.23
C ASN A 41 20.44 1.69 12.85
N ILE A 42 21.59 1.82 12.22
CA ILE A 42 21.90 1.15 10.96
C ILE A 42 22.33 -0.29 11.30
N PRO A 43 21.62 -1.33 10.82
CA PRO A 43 22.02 -2.69 11.07
C PRO A 43 23.30 -3.03 10.31
N GLU A 44 24.17 -3.83 10.93
CA GLU A 44 25.36 -4.36 10.27
C GLU A 44 24.96 -5.32 9.14
N VAL A 45 25.54 -5.12 7.95
CA VAL A 45 25.29 -5.96 6.78
C VAL A 45 26.35 -7.07 6.68
N GLN A 46 25.90 -8.30 6.46
CA GLN A 46 26.74 -9.40 6.10
C GLN A 46 26.46 -9.85 4.68
N TRP A 47 27.38 -9.62 3.76
CA TRP A 47 27.32 -10.11 2.39
C TRP A 47 27.66 -11.61 2.34
N LEU A 48 26.84 -12.40 1.63
CA LEU A 48 27.01 -13.84 1.55
C LEU A 48 27.77 -14.30 0.28
N ASP A 49 28.14 -13.37 -0.59
CA ASP A 49 28.81 -13.61 -1.87
C ASP A 49 30.17 -12.91 -1.98
N THR A 50 30.88 -12.74 -0.86
CA THR A 50 32.15 -12.00 -0.82
C THR A 50 33.24 -12.59 -1.71
N ALA A 51 33.30 -13.93 -1.84
CA ALA A 51 34.30 -14.62 -2.66
C ALA A 51 34.02 -14.48 -4.18
N SER A 52 32.76 -14.32 -4.57
CA SER A 52 32.35 -14.15 -5.97
C SER A 52 31.04 -13.33 -6.00
N PRO A 53 31.13 -12.00 -6.03
CA PRO A 53 29.97 -11.12 -6.02
C PRO A 53 29.00 -11.40 -7.17
N ARG A 54 27.73 -11.57 -6.85
CA ARG A 54 26.64 -11.77 -7.82
C ARG A 54 26.08 -10.42 -8.29
N LYS A 55 25.37 -10.40 -9.40
CA LYS A 55 24.65 -9.22 -9.89
C LYS A 55 23.51 -8.82 -8.94
N VAL A 56 22.72 -9.79 -8.49
CA VAL A 56 21.79 -9.62 -7.38
C VAL A 56 22.43 -10.27 -6.16
N ARG A 57 22.73 -9.48 -5.16
CA ARG A 57 23.60 -9.85 -4.06
C ARG A 57 22.84 -10.37 -2.85
N PRO A 58 23.12 -11.56 -2.35
CA PRO A 58 22.55 -12.05 -1.10
C PRO A 58 23.24 -11.41 0.10
N LEU A 59 22.45 -10.99 1.07
CA LEU A 59 22.93 -10.44 2.33
C LEU A 59 22.08 -10.92 3.52
N THR A 60 22.62 -10.75 4.72
CA THR A 60 21.84 -10.81 5.97
C THR A 60 22.09 -9.58 6.81
N TYR A 61 21.11 -9.25 7.66
CA TYR A 61 21.24 -8.23 8.71
C TYR A 61 20.53 -8.69 9.99
N PRO A 62 20.91 -8.17 11.18
CA PRO A 62 20.29 -8.54 12.44
C PRO A 62 18.80 -8.21 12.48
N GLY A 63 17.98 -9.17 12.95
CA GLY A 63 16.59 -8.98 13.35
C GLY A 63 16.45 -8.78 14.87
N ASP A 64 15.21 -8.80 15.36
CA ASP A 64 14.94 -8.80 16.80
C ASP A 64 15.22 -10.17 17.43
N VAL A 65 15.40 -10.18 18.76
CA VAL A 65 15.48 -11.42 19.53
C VAL A 65 14.14 -12.16 19.46
N TYR A 66 14.17 -13.41 19.05
CA TYR A 66 13.02 -14.31 19.01
C TYR A 66 13.20 -15.47 19.98
N ARG A 67 12.28 -15.59 20.95
CA ARG A 67 12.33 -16.64 21.99
C ARG A 67 13.71 -16.71 22.68
N GLY A 68 14.24 -15.53 23.03
CA GLY A 68 15.54 -15.40 23.72
C GLY A 68 16.77 -15.60 22.84
N LYS A 69 16.64 -15.79 21.53
CA LYS A 69 17.76 -15.99 20.61
C LYS A 69 17.87 -14.84 19.60
N PRO A 70 19.10 -14.34 19.34
CA PRO A 70 19.34 -13.38 18.24
C PRO A 70 18.88 -13.96 16.90
N THR A 71 18.35 -13.11 16.04
CA THR A 71 17.91 -13.54 14.69
C THR A 71 18.63 -12.77 13.59
N ARG A 72 18.65 -13.37 12.40
CA ARG A 72 19.08 -12.74 11.15
C ARG A 72 17.97 -12.75 10.12
N VAL A 73 17.95 -11.70 9.31
CA VAL A 73 17.03 -11.52 8.19
C VAL A 73 17.83 -11.65 6.89
N PHE A 74 17.42 -12.56 6.04
CA PHE A 74 17.98 -12.70 4.70
C PHE A 74 17.34 -11.67 3.74
N ALA A 75 18.12 -11.13 2.81
CA ALA A 75 17.61 -10.27 1.76
C ALA A 75 18.42 -10.37 0.47
N TRP A 76 17.77 -10.04 -0.66
CA TRP A 76 18.42 -9.77 -1.93
C TRP A 76 18.58 -8.27 -2.11
N TYR A 77 19.76 -7.85 -2.51
CA TYR A 77 20.09 -6.49 -2.89
C TYR A 77 20.48 -6.41 -4.37
N ALA A 78 19.97 -5.41 -5.07
CA ALA A 78 20.44 -5.09 -6.42
C ALA A 78 20.39 -3.58 -6.65
N SER A 79 21.32 -3.08 -7.46
CA SER A 79 21.35 -1.70 -7.95
C SER A 79 21.84 -1.69 -9.40
N PRO A 80 21.71 -0.57 -10.13
CA PRO A 80 22.31 -0.46 -11.46
C PRO A 80 23.82 -0.75 -11.47
N THR A 81 24.54 -0.38 -10.41
CA THR A 81 25.97 -0.68 -10.25
C THR A 81 26.20 -2.19 -10.14
N THR A 82 25.48 -2.88 -9.27
CA THR A 82 25.68 -4.34 -9.11
C THR A 82 25.29 -5.12 -10.34
N LEU A 83 24.30 -4.65 -11.11
CA LEU A 83 23.91 -5.25 -12.39
C LEU A 83 24.93 -4.99 -13.52
N GLY A 84 25.87 -4.06 -13.34
CA GLY A 84 26.82 -3.65 -14.37
C GLY A 84 26.18 -2.81 -15.48
N VAL A 85 24.99 -2.20 -15.22
CA VAL A 85 24.33 -1.29 -16.16
C VAL A 85 24.98 0.09 -16.10
N GLN A 86 25.48 0.46 -14.92
CA GLN A 86 26.25 1.67 -14.68
C GLN A 86 27.62 1.30 -14.09
N THR A 87 28.68 1.90 -14.60
CA THR A 87 30.07 1.61 -14.18
C THR A 87 30.61 2.56 -13.13
N THR A 88 29.96 3.70 -12.93
CA THR A 88 30.32 4.69 -11.91
C THR A 88 29.24 4.72 -10.83
N THR A 89 29.65 4.77 -9.58
CA THR A 89 28.72 4.91 -8.43
C THR A 89 27.94 6.21 -8.61
N GLN A 90 26.63 6.09 -8.73
CA GLN A 90 25.69 7.21 -8.79
C GLN A 90 24.73 7.13 -7.62
N ASN A 91 24.08 8.23 -7.31
CA ASN A 91 23.05 8.26 -6.29
C ASN A 91 21.74 7.70 -6.86
N TYR A 92 21.37 6.49 -6.46
CA TYR A 92 20.13 5.85 -6.89
C TYR A 92 19.02 6.07 -5.87
N PRO A 93 17.79 6.30 -6.31
CA PRO A 93 16.64 6.17 -5.41
C PRO A 93 16.54 4.74 -4.89
N GLY A 94 15.98 4.59 -3.68
CA GLY A 94 15.88 3.29 -3.02
C GLY A 94 14.45 2.74 -3.04
N ILE A 95 14.32 1.40 -2.99
CA ILE A 95 13.02 0.77 -2.80
C ILE A 95 13.12 -0.46 -1.90
N ILE A 96 12.15 -0.59 -0.99
CA ILE A 96 11.97 -1.74 -0.11
C ILE A 96 10.80 -2.59 -0.64
N LEU A 97 11.02 -3.90 -0.77
CA LEU A 97 10.14 -4.85 -1.42
C LEU A 97 9.71 -5.95 -0.44
N VAL A 98 8.42 -5.97 -0.08
CA VAL A 98 7.88 -6.77 1.02
C VAL A 98 6.97 -7.88 0.49
N HIS A 99 7.40 -9.14 0.60
CA HIS A 99 6.62 -10.28 0.09
C HIS A 99 5.40 -10.60 0.95
N GLY A 100 4.43 -11.31 0.36
CA GLY A 100 3.22 -11.78 1.02
C GLY A 100 3.37 -13.11 1.74
N GLY A 101 2.23 -13.65 2.19
CA GLY A 101 2.16 -14.97 2.80
C GLY A 101 2.58 -16.07 1.84
N GLY A 102 3.32 -17.07 2.34
CA GLY A 102 3.88 -18.14 1.51
C GLY A 102 4.97 -17.68 0.54
N GLY A 103 5.35 -16.38 0.59
CA GLY A 103 6.43 -15.82 -0.21
C GLY A 103 7.80 -15.98 0.43
N ARG A 104 8.78 -15.35 -0.17
CA ARG A 104 10.18 -15.30 0.26
C ARG A 104 10.83 -14.02 -0.25
N ALA A 105 12.07 -13.77 0.10
CA ALA A 105 12.88 -12.78 -0.60
C ALA A 105 12.97 -13.15 -2.11
N PHE A 106 12.44 -12.28 -2.98
CA PHE A 106 12.41 -12.53 -4.42
C PHE A 106 13.57 -11.81 -5.12
N GLU A 107 14.58 -12.59 -5.56
CA GLU A 107 15.72 -12.10 -6.32
C GLU A 107 15.30 -11.29 -7.56
N LYS A 108 14.36 -11.86 -8.34
CA LYS A 108 13.84 -11.23 -9.56
C LYS A 108 13.15 -9.87 -9.31
N TRP A 109 12.57 -9.70 -8.15
CA TRP A 109 11.90 -8.42 -7.82
C TRP A 109 12.90 -7.31 -7.56
N ALA A 110 13.98 -7.61 -6.82
CA ALA A 110 15.10 -6.68 -6.65
C ALA A 110 15.78 -6.35 -7.99
N GLU A 111 16.02 -7.38 -8.82
CA GLU A 111 16.60 -7.20 -10.16
C GLU A 111 15.74 -6.29 -11.06
N LEU A 112 14.42 -6.48 -11.03
CA LEU A 112 13.46 -5.67 -11.81
C LEU A 112 13.60 -4.17 -11.52
N TRP A 113 13.62 -3.80 -10.25
CA TRP A 113 13.75 -2.41 -9.83
C TRP A 113 15.15 -1.85 -10.10
N ALA A 114 16.18 -2.69 -9.94
CA ALA A 114 17.55 -2.27 -10.27
C ALA A 114 17.73 -1.99 -11.77
N LYS A 115 17.11 -2.78 -12.66
CA LYS A 115 17.06 -2.49 -14.11
C LYS A 115 16.35 -1.19 -14.44
N ARG A 116 15.49 -0.70 -13.55
CA ARG A 116 14.79 0.59 -13.68
C ARG A 116 15.52 1.77 -13.06
N GLY A 117 16.71 1.56 -12.53
CA GLY A 117 17.54 2.65 -11.96
C GLY A 117 17.43 2.81 -10.45
N TYR A 118 16.84 1.86 -9.74
CA TYR A 118 16.68 1.90 -8.28
C TYR A 118 17.67 0.97 -7.58
N ALA A 119 18.09 1.33 -6.37
CA ALA A 119 18.68 0.37 -5.45
C ALA A 119 17.55 -0.31 -4.67
N ALA A 120 17.50 -1.64 -4.67
CA ALA A 120 16.37 -2.40 -4.16
C ALA A 120 16.80 -3.42 -3.10
N ILE A 121 16.06 -3.51 -1.99
CA ILE A 121 16.14 -4.61 -1.03
C ILE A 121 14.82 -5.39 -1.02
N ALA A 122 14.90 -6.71 -1.27
CA ALA A 122 13.80 -7.65 -1.10
C ALA A 122 14.16 -8.61 0.04
N MET A 123 13.56 -8.41 1.25
CA MET A 123 13.87 -9.20 2.43
C MET A 123 12.95 -10.39 2.58
N ASP A 124 13.42 -11.41 3.31
CA ASP A 124 12.61 -12.53 3.78
C ASP A 124 11.93 -12.19 5.11
N LEU A 125 10.68 -12.59 5.25
CA LEU A 125 9.87 -12.36 6.44
C LEU A 125 9.36 -13.68 7.05
N ALA A 126 9.95 -14.80 6.64
CA ALA A 126 9.58 -16.13 7.11
C ALA A 126 10.74 -16.87 7.81
N GLY A 127 11.85 -16.17 8.06
CA GLY A 127 13.05 -16.74 8.67
C GLY A 127 13.79 -17.70 7.73
N CYS A 128 13.67 -17.49 6.41
CA CYS A 128 14.30 -18.32 5.39
C CYS A 128 15.55 -17.64 4.80
N GLY A 129 16.42 -18.44 4.20
CA GLY A 129 17.64 -18.00 3.54
C GLY A 129 17.54 -18.01 2.02
N VAL A 130 18.70 -18.03 1.37
CA VAL A 130 18.87 -17.92 -0.08
C VAL A 130 18.10 -18.98 -0.87
N ASP A 131 17.99 -20.19 -0.35
CA ASP A 131 17.29 -21.32 -0.98
C ASP A 131 15.79 -21.40 -0.63
N GLY A 132 15.29 -20.42 0.14
CA GLY A 132 13.91 -20.38 0.63
C GLY A 132 13.65 -21.35 1.79
N LYS A 133 14.67 -21.97 2.36
CA LYS A 133 14.56 -22.83 3.55
C LYS A 133 14.88 -22.03 4.81
N ARG A 134 14.28 -22.44 5.92
CA ARG A 134 14.56 -21.83 7.22
C ARG A 134 16.04 -21.88 7.57
N ILE A 135 16.57 -20.77 8.04
CA ILE A 135 17.92 -20.69 8.57
C ILE A 135 17.89 -20.92 10.11
N PRO A 136 18.99 -21.45 10.69
CA PRO A 136 19.01 -21.81 12.12
C PRO A 136 18.68 -20.64 13.08
N ASP A 137 19.05 -19.43 12.69
CA ASP A 137 18.82 -18.18 13.42
C ASP A 137 17.79 -17.27 12.72
N GLY A 138 16.90 -17.83 11.92
CA GLY A 138 15.77 -17.12 11.34
C GLY A 138 14.73 -16.73 12.40
N GLY A 139 14.11 -15.57 12.23
CA GLY A 139 12.99 -15.11 13.04
C GLY A 139 11.74 -16.00 12.90
N PRO A 140 10.58 -15.57 13.43
CA PRO A 140 9.33 -16.32 13.31
C PRO A 140 8.94 -16.55 11.85
N GLY A 141 8.21 -17.63 11.60
CA GLY A 141 7.63 -17.92 10.28
C GLY A 141 6.30 -17.20 10.05
N GLN A 142 5.59 -17.61 9.00
CA GLN A 142 4.31 -17.01 8.60
C GLN A 142 3.13 -17.96 8.78
N THR A 143 3.17 -18.87 9.74
CA THR A 143 2.01 -19.71 10.07
C THR A 143 0.89 -18.89 10.71
N ASP A 144 -0.32 -19.40 10.67
CA ASP A 144 -1.45 -18.74 11.33
C ASP A 144 -1.23 -18.66 12.85
N ALA A 145 -0.60 -19.66 13.47
CA ALA A 145 -0.24 -19.62 14.88
C ALA A 145 0.72 -18.46 15.21
N GLU A 146 1.71 -18.18 14.36
CA GLU A 146 2.66 -17.08 14.54
C GLU A 146 2.05 -15.70 14.26
N LYS A 147 1.03 -15.63 13.39
CA LYS A 147 0.32 -14.39 13.07
C LYS A 147 -0.82 -14.08 14.04
N PHE A 148 -1.60 -15.09 14.45
CA PHE A 148 -2.84 -14.92 15.18
C PHE A 148 -2.86 -15.60 16.57
N GLY A 149 -2.02 -16.61 16.79
CA GLY A 149 -2.01 -17.41 18.02
C GLY A 149 -1.79 -16.55 19.26
N VAL A 150 -2.34 -16.98 20.40
CA VAL A 150 -2.01 -16.40 21.71
C VAL A 150 -0.56 -16.75 22.03
N ILE A 151 0.25 -15.73 22.26
CA ILE A 151 1.64 -15.91 22.67
C ILE A 151 1.72 -15.57 24.15
N GLU A 152 1.93 -16.60 24.98
CA GLU A 152 1.88 -16.48 26.44
C GLU A 152 2.99 -15.58 27.02
N ASN A 153 4.11 -15.41 26.33
CA ASN A 153 5.30 -14.86 26.95
C ASN A 153 5.70 -13.44 26.54
N THR A 154 5.57 -13.02 25.28
CA THR A 154 5.82 -11.61 24.91
C THR A 154 5.18 -11.21 23.60
N MET A 155 4.71 -9.97 23.50
CA MET A 155 4.30 -9.37 22.23
C MET A 155 5.43 -9.38 21.20
N LYS A 156 6.70 -9.38 21.65
CA LYS A 156 7.89 -9.37 20.80
C LYS A 156 8.15 -10.67 20.06
N ASP A 157 7.52 -11.79 20.47
CA ASP A 157 7.67 -13.07 19.76
C ASP A 157 6.67 -13.23 18.59
N ARG A 158 5.81 -12.23 18.35
CA ARG A 158 4.86 -12.26 17.24
C ARG A 158 5.53 -12.01 15.89
N TRP A 159 5.04 -12.70 14.86
CA TRP A 159 5.51 -12.49 13.49
C TRP A 159 5.40 -11.03 13.05
N THR A 160 4.26 -10.38 13.31
CA THR A 160 4.05 -8.97 12.90
C THR A 160 5.06 -8.04 13.54
N TYR A 161 5.43 -8.28 14.82
CA TYR A 161 6.47 -7.50 15.49
C TYR A 161 7.80 -7.58 14.74
N HIS A 162 8.26 -8.80 14.45
CA HIS A 162 9.51 -9.02 13.71
C HIS A 162 9.43 -8.48 12.29
N ALA A 163 8.34 -8.76 11.57
CA ALA A 163 8.19 -8.36 10.18
C ALA A 163 8.25 -6.84 9.99
N VAL A 164 7.51 -6.08 10.80
CA VAL A 164 7.54 -4.61 10.76
C VAL A 164 8.93 -4.08 11.12
N GLY A 165 9.53 -4.57 12.22
CA GLY A 165 10.89 -4.18 12.63
C GLY A 165 11.92 -4.46 11.53
N ASN A 166 11.81 -5.61 10.88
CA ASN A 166 12.71 -6.02 9.79
C ASN A 166 12.56 -5.14 8.54
N VAL A 167 11.34 -4.70 8.19
CA VAL A 167 11.13 -3.75 7.08
C VAL A 167 11.76 -2.40 7.38
N ILE A 168 11.58 -1.85 8.61
CA ILE A 168 12.17 -0.56 9.00
C ILE A 168 13.70 -0.65 9.06
N ARG A 169 14.26 -1.77 9.54
CA ARG A 169 15.72 -2.02 9.52
C ARG A 169 16.26 -2.13 8.10
N ALA A 170 15.57 -2.84 7.21
CA ALA A 170 15.96 -2.89 5.79
C ALA A 170 15.99 -1.50 5.16
N HIS A 171 15.05 -0.63 5.52
CA HIS A 171 15.03 0.76 5.06
C HIS A 171 16.23 1.55 5.62
N SER A 172 16.53 1.43 6.92
CA SER A 172 17.71 2.06 7.53
C SER A 172 19.01 1.57 6.87
N LEU A 173 19.11 0.26 6.59
CA LEU A 173 20.24 -0.34 5.88
C LEU A 173 20.35 0.20 4.46
N LEU A 174 19.26 0.20 3.67
CA LEU A 174 19.28 0.69 2.29
C LEU A 174 19.74 2.15 2.23
N ARG A 175 19.24 2.99 3.12
CA ARG A 175 19.60 4.42 3.21
C ARG A 175 21.05 4.66 3.64
N SER A 176 21.72 3.67 4.21
CA SER A 176 23.12 3.76 4.63
C SER A 176 24.11 3.45 3.50
N PHE A 177 23.66 2.80 2.44
CA PHE A 177 24.54 2.51 1.30
C PHE A 177 24.92 3.81 0.58
N GLU A 178 26.21 3.98 0.27
CA GLU A 178 26.75 5.23 -0.30
C GLU A 178 26.03 5.62 -1.60
N GLU A 179 25.67 4.62 -2.42
CA GLU A 179 24.94 4.84 -3.68
C GLU A 179 23.44 5.21 -3.50
N VAL A 180 22.91 5.19 -2.26
CA VAL A 180 21.52 5.55 -1.92
C VAL A 180 21.43 6.71 -0.96
N LYS A 181 22.55 7.05 -0.31
CA LYS A 181 22.58 8.07 0.73
C LYS A 181 22.00 9.40 0.28
N GLY A 182 21.07 9.92 1.09
CA GLY A 182 20.39 11.18 0.81
C GLY A 182 19.33 11.13 -0.30
N GLN A 183 19.09 9.96 -0.90
CA GLN A 183 18.10 9.82 -1.96
C GLN A 183 16.69 9.53 -1.41
N LYS A 184 15.69 9.77 -2.24
CA LYS A 184 14.31 9.40 -1.99
C LYS A 184 14.13 7.89 -2.02
N THR A 185 13.24 7.39 -1.17
CA THR A 185 12.98 5.96 -1.04
C THR A 185 11.49 5.64 -1.12
N ALA A 186 11.19 4.45 -1.63
CA ALA A 186 9.83 3.93 -1.77
C ALA A 186 9.66 2.61 -1.00
N LEU A 187 8.41 2.30 -0.66
CA LEU A 187 8.02 1.03 -0.04
C LEU A 187 6.87 0.41 -0.83
N THR A 188 6.97 -0.86 -1.15
CA THR A 188 5.83 -1.63 -1.66
C THR A 188 5.82 -3.03 -1.08
N GLY A 189 4.62 -3.58 -0.92
CA GLY A 189 4.44 -4.94 -0.44
C GLY A 189 3.15 -5.55 -0.94
N ILE A 190 3.14 -6.88 -1.07
CA ILE A 190 2.07 -7.65 -1.69
C ILE A 190 1.38 -8.53 -0.65
N SER A 191 0.04 -8.51 -0.58
CA SER A 191 -0.75 -9.34 0.34
C SER A 191 -0.39 -9.06 1.81
N TRP A 192 0.14 -10.01 2.56
CA TRP A 192 0.69 -9.73 3.89
C TRP A 192 1.80 -8.67 3.86
N GLY A 193 2.54 -8.56 2.76
CA GLY A 193 3.46 -7.45 2.54
C GLY A 193 2.75 -6.11 2.37
N GLY A 194 1.59 -6.08 1.73
CA GLY A 194 0.72 -4.90 1.64
C GLY A 194 0.15 -4.50 3.01
N TYR A 195 -0.25 -5.49 3.81
CA TYR A 195 -0.63 -5.31 5.21
C TYR A 195 0.51 -4.65 6.01
N LEU A 196 1.75 -5.16 5.88
CA LEU A 196 2.93 -4.57 6.53
C LEU A 196 3.24 -3.17 5.98
N THR A 197 3.05 -2.95 4.67
CA THR A 197 3.24 -1.63 4.05
C THR A 197 2.30 -0.60 4.68
N CYS A 198 1.04 -0.93 4.93
CA CYS A 198 0.10 -0.04 5.64
C CYS A 198 0.59 0.32 7.04
N ILE A 199 1.09 -0.65 7.82
CA ILE A 199 1.62 -0.40 9.17
C ILE A 199 2.87 0.49 9.11
N VAL A 200 3.83 0.11 8.26
CA VAL A 200 5.11 0.82 8.14
C VAL A 200 4.93 2.24 7.59
N SER A 201 3.94 2.47 6.71
CA SER A 201 3.62 3.83 6.22
C SER A 201 3.24 4.78 7.35
N GLY A 202 2.57 4.29 8.40
CA GLY A 202 2.26 5.10 9.57
C GLY A 202 3.45 5.28 10.53
N LEU A 203 4.40 4.35 10.55
CA LEU A 203 5.51 4.33 11.50
C LEU A 203 6.79 4.98 10.97
N ASP A 204 7.15 4.76 9.71
CA ASP A 204 8.40 5.24 9.11
C ASP A 204 8.15 6.37 8.09
N GLN A 205 8.16 7.59 8.57
CA GLN A 205 7.91 8.79 7.77
C GLN A 205 9.06 9.18 6.82
N ARG A 206 10.13 8.40 6.76
CA ARG A 206 11.30 8.66 5.88
C ARG A 206 11.07 8.21 4.43
N PHE A 207 10.01 7.42 4.16
CA PHE A 207 9.61 7.07 2.80
C PHE A 207 9.01 8.28 2.06
N SER A 208 9.34 8.41 0.80
CA SER A 208 8.77 9.45 -0.08
C SER A 208 7.44 9.02 -0.68
N VAL A 209 7.18 7.72 -0.74
CA VAL A 209 5.97 7.14 -1.34
C VAL A 209 5.80 5.68 -0.90
N THR A 210 4.55 5.24 -0.71
CA THR A 210 4.25 3.84 -0.35
C THR A 210 3.12 3.26 -1.20
N MET A 211 3.16 1.95 -1.44
CA MET A 211 2.20 1.24 -2.29
C MET A 211 1.80 -0.11 -1.68
N PRO A 212 0.78 -0.16 -0.81
CA PRO A 212 0.20 -1.43 -0.37
C PRO A 212 -0.60 -2.09 -1.50
N VAL A 213 -0.27 -3.35 -1.79
CA VAL A 213 -0.96 -4.17 -2.79
C VAL A 213 -1.78 -5.25 -2.08
N TYR A 214 -3.09 -5.27 -2.29
CA TYR A 214 -4.13 -6.07 -1.64
C TYR A 214 -4.29 -5.77 -0.15
N GLY A 215 -3.22 -5.77 0.65
CA GLY A 215 -3.24 -5.67 2.10
C GLY A 215 -4.01 -4.47 2.63
N CYS A 216 -4.82 -4.69 3.66
CA CYS A 216 -5.59 -3.66 4.35
C CYS A 216 -5.75 -3.97 5.84
N GLY A 217 -6.34 -3.06 6.58
CA GLY A 217 -6.79 -3.25 7.96
C GLY A 217 -8.23 -3.72 8.06
N PHE A 218 -8.80 -3.60 9.25
CA PHE A 218 -10.15 -4.08 9.60
C PHE A 218 -10.36 -5.57 9.33
N LEU A 219 -9.29 -6.37 9.53
CA LEU A 219 -9.32 -7.80 9.22
C LEU A 219 -10.33 -8.57 10.07
N ARG A 220 -10.60 -8.12 11.28
CA ARG A 220 -11.61 -8.67 12.17
C ARG A 220 -13.02 -8.40 11.66
N ASP A 221 -13.27 -7.24 11.05
CA ASP A 221 -14.59 -6.85 10.55
C ASP A 221 -14.98 -7.74 9.37
N ASN A 222 -14.09 -7.82 8.38
CA ASN A 222 -14.24 -8.69 7.22
C ASN A 222 -12.88 -9.02 6.60
N SER A 223 -12.59 -10.31 6.49
CA SER A 223 -11.42 -10.85 5.80
C SER A 223 -11.56 -12.36 5.65
N VAL A 224 -10.66 -13.00 4.88
CA VAL A 224 -10.59 -14.47 4.83
C VAL A 224 -10.27 -15.08 6.22
N TRP A 225 -9.67 -14.31 7.12
CA TRP A 225 -9.31 -14.75 8.47
C TRP A 225 -10.42 -14.52 9.52
N LYS A 226 -11.51 -13.83 9.18
CA LYS A 226 -12.61 -13.57 10.10
C LYS A 226 -13.14 -14.88 10.71
N GLU A 227 -13.56 -15.82 9.86
CA GLU A 227 -14.12 -17.09 10.31
C GLU A 227 -13.04 -18.12 10.70
N SER A 228 -11.87 -18.07 10.07
CA SER A 228 -10.82 -19.07 10.32
C SER A 228 -10.01 -18.79 11.58
N GLN A 229 -9.88 -17.53 11.98
CA GLN A 229 -9.05 -17.09 13.10
C GLN A 229 -9.84 -16.27 14.13
N PHE A 230 -10.38 -15.09 13.78
CA PHE A 230 -10.94 -14.15 14.74
C PHE A 230 -12.19 -14.69 15.45
N SER A 231 -13.08 -15.42 14.77
CA SER A 231 -14.27 -16.01 15.40
C SER A 231 -13.95 -17.09 16.43
N LYS A 232 -12.71 -17.59 16.46
CA LYS A 232 -12.24 -18.61 17.41
C LYS A 232 -11.46 -18.03 18.59
N MET A 233 -11.14 -16.74 18.55
CA MET A 233 -10.46 -16.04 19.62
C MET A 233 -11.46 -15.64 20.71
N ALA A 234 -10.99 -15.56 21.96
CA ALA A 234 -11.73 -14.82 22.96
C ALA A 234 -11.82 -13.34 22.53
N GLU A 235 -12.91 -12.66 22.87
CA GLU A 235 -13.16 -11.26 22.48
C GLU A 235 -11.97 -10.36 22.85
N GLN A 236 -11.44 -10.50 24.06
CA GLN A 236 -10.30 -9.75 24.56
C GLN A 236 -9.02 -9.98 23.73
N ASP A 237 -8.80 -11.22 23.25
CA ASP A 237 -7.64 -11.54 22.42
C ASP A 237 -7.78 -10.93 21.02
N ALA A 238 -8.99 -10.97 20.46
CA ALA A 238 -9.29 -10.36 19.16
C ALA A 238 -9.18 -8.82 19.23
N ASP A 239 -9.63 -8.19 20.33
CA ASP A 239 -9.45 -6.76 20.60
C ASP A 239 -7.97 -6.39 20.72
N SER A 240 -7.22 -7.19 21.48
CA SER A 240 -5.78 -7.01 21.65
C SER A 240 -5.04 -7.14 20.31
N TRP A 241 -5.39 -8.18 19.53
CA TRP A 241 -4.80 -8.36 18.20
C TRP A 241 -5.09 -7.17 17.29
N HIS A 242 -6.34 -6.72 17.24
CA HIS A 242 -6.73 -5.56 16.44
C HIS A 242 -5.99 -4.30 16.89
N GLY A 243 -5.91 -4.05 18.19
CA GLY A 243 -5.27 -2.86 18.75
C GLY A 243 -3.77 -2.75 18.47
N PHE A 244 -3.05 -3.87 18.42
CA PHE A 244 -1.60 -3.88 18.25
C PHE A 244 -1.13 -4.18 16.83
N TRP A 245 -1.89 -4.95 16.05
CA TRP A 245 -1.40 -5.53 14.82
C TRP A 245 -2.19 -5.13 13.57
N ASP A 246 -3.44 -4.66 13.71
CA ASP A 246 -4.24 -4.30 12.54
C ASP A 246 -3.73 -3.01 11.88
N PRO A 247 -3.54 -3.01 10.54
CA PRO A 247 -3.10 -1.83 9.79
C PRO A 247 -3.95 -0.58 9.99
N SER A 248 -5.25 -0.73 10.32
CA SER A 248 -6.13 0.40 10.58
C SER A 248 -5.69 1.28 11.74
N GLN A 249 -4.87 0.74 12.65
CA GLN A 249 -4.32 1.49 13.78
C GLN A 249 -3.17 2.42 13.36
N TYR A 250 -2.56 2.22 12.21
CA TYR A 250 -1.31 2.87 11.82
C TYR A 250 -1.41 3.68 10.53
N VAL A 251 -2.07 3.15 9.49
CA VAL A 251 -2.04 3.72 8.14
C VAL A 251 -2.54 5.16 8.07
N GLY A 252 -3.44 5.55 8.96
CA GLY A 252 -3.95 6.93 9.06
C GLY A 252 -2.89 7.97 9.44
N ALA A 253 -1.77 7.54 10.03
CA ALA A 253 -0.64 8.40 10.37
C ALA A 253 0.35 8.60 9.21
N ALA A 254 0.13 7.97 8.06
CA ALA A 254 0.98 8.14 6.87
C ALA A 254 0.95 9.58 6.37
N THR A 255 2.13 10.18 6.20
CA THR A 255 2.28 11.57 5.67
C THR A 255 2.72 11.60 4.22
N MET A 256 3.27 10.51 3.70
CA MET A 256 3.69 10.38 2.32
C MET A 256 2.51 9.99 1.42
N PRO A 257 2.59 10.27 0.09
CA PRO A 257 1.62 9.77 -0.88
C PRO A 257 1.49 8.26 -0.87
N VAL A 258 0.25 7.75 -0.98
CA VAL A 258 -0.06 6.32 -0.96
C VAL A 258 -0.82 5.90 -2.22
N LEU A 259 -0.33 4.89 -2.95
CA LEU A 259 -1.09 4.22 -4.00
C LEU A 259 -1.70 2.92 -3.45
N PHE A 260 -3.01 2.89 -3.36
CA PHE A 260 -3.74 1.69 -3.00
C PHE A 260 -4.06 0.85 -4.23
N VAL A 261 -3.60 -0.41 -4.25
CA VAL A 261 -3.81 -1.34 -5.38
C VAL A 261 -4.53 -2.59 -4.89
N ASN A 262 -5.66 -2.94 -5.55
CA ASN A 262 -6.38 -4.17 -5.23
C ASN A 262 -7.13 -4.73 -6.46
N GLY A 263 -7.42 -6.03 -6.40
CA GLY A 263 -8.29 -6.71 -7.37
C GLY A 263 -9.75 -6.75 -6.89
N THR A 264 -10.70 -6.57 -7.82
CA THR A 264 -12.13 -6.59 -7.48
C THR A 264 -12.62 -7.92 -6.90
N ASN A 265 -11.90 -9.02 -7.18
CA ASN A 265 -12.23 -10.37 -6.74
C ASN A 265 -11.17 -10.94 -5.78
N ASP A 266 -10.46 -10.07 -5.04
CA ASP A 266 -9.49 -10.53 -4.06
C ASP A 266 -10.16 -11.42 -3.01
N PHE A 267 -9.59 -12.61 -2.79
CA PHE A 267 -10.19 -13.59 -1.87
C PHE A 267 -9.90 -13.29 -0.40
N ALA A 268 -8.84 -12.54 -0.10
CA ALA A 268 -8.32 -12.35 1.24
C ALA A 268 -8.72 -11.00 1.87
N TYR A 269 -8.73 -9.94 1.06
CA TYR A 269 -8.95 -8.56 1.48
C TYR A 269 -10.18 -7.96 0.82
N PRO A 270 -11.36 -8.06 1.47
CA PRO A 270 -12.64 -7.60 0.94
C PRO A 270 -12.70 -6.09 0.72
N MET A 271 -13.54 -5.68 -0.24
CA MET A 271 -13.67 -4.29 -0.66
C MET A 271 -14.14 -3.34 0.43
N ASP A 272 -14.97 -3.79 1.38
CA ASP A 272 -15.44 -3.00 2.51
C ASP A 272 -14.32 -2.67 3.51
N SER A 273 -13.56 -3.67 3.97
CA SER A 273 -12.39 -3.45 4.83
C SER A 273 -11.30 -2.64 4.12
N TYR A 274 -11.14 -2.89 2.81
CA TYR A 274 -10.19 -2.14 1.99
C TYR A 274 -10.59 -0.67 1.86
N ALA A 275 -11.85 -0.36 1.56
CA ALA A 275 -12.36 1.02 1.48
C ALA A 275 -12.21 1.77 2.80
N LYS A 276 -12.54 1.12 3.93
CA LYS A 276 -12.33 1.68 5.27
C LYS A 276 -10.86 2.03 5.51
N THR A 277 -9.94 1.13 5.13
CA THR A 277 -8.50 1.36 5.27
C THR A 277 -8.04 2.55 4.46
N CYS A 278 -8.44 2.62 3.19
CA CYS A 278 -8.11 3.75 2.32
C CYS A 278 -8.64 5.09 2.84
N ALA A 279 -9.81 5.08 3.49
CA ALA A 279 -10.42 6.30 4.05
C ALA A 279 -9.64 6.89 5.23
N LEU A 280 -8.83 6.08 5.94
CA LEU A 280 -8.01 6.56 7.07
C LEU A 280 -6.87 7.48 6.64
N VAL A 281 -6.33 7.30 5.44
CA VAL A 281 -5.27 8.18 4.92
C VAL A 281 -5.91 9.52 4.52
N THR A 282 -5.51 10.59 5.18
CA THR A 282 -6.02 11.94 4.94
C THR A 282 -5.19 12.72 3.93
N GLY A 283 -3.92 12.32 3.77
CA GLY A 283 -2.96 12.90 2.83
C GLY A 283 -3.20 12.50 1.37
N GLU A 284 -2.20 12.77 0.54
CA GLU A 284 -2.27 12.46 -0.88
C GLU A 284 -2.35 10.94 -1.10
N LYS A 285 -3.38 10.50 -1.81
CA LYS A 285 -3.61 9.10 -2.13
C LYS A 285 -4.18 8.92 -3.52
N ASN A 286 -3.87 7.79 -4.11
CA ASN A 286 -4.40 7.39 -5.40
C ASN A 286 -4.84 5.92 -5.35
N TYR A 287 -5.63 5.50 -6.31
CA TYR A 287 -6.19 4.15 -6.35
C TYR A 287 -5.95 3.52 -7.72
N SER A 288 -5.65 2.23 -7.73
CA SER A 288 -5.67 1.39 -8.92
C SER A 288 -6.44 0.11 -8.61
N ILE A 289 -7.76 0.18 -8.69
CA ILE A 289 -8.63 -0.98 -8.51
C ILE A 289 -8.77 -1.69 -9.84
N GLN A 290 -8.26 -2.91 -9.90
CA GLN A 290 -8.15 -3.68 -11.14
C GLN A 290 -9.25 -4.74 -11.23
N LEU A 291 -10.01 -4.74 -12.33
CA LEU A 291 -11.06 -5.72 -12.55
C LEU A 291 -10.46 -7.13 -12.65
N LYS A 292 -10.87 -8.02 -11.72
CA LYS A 292 -10.44 -9.43 -11.67
C LYS A 292 -8.91 -9.63 -11.64
N MET A 293 -8.15 -8.70 -11.08
CA MET A 293 -6.72 -8.89 -10.85
C MET A 293 -6.50 -10.11 -9.95
N PRO A 294 -5.71 -11.10 -10.39
CA PRO A 294 -5.47 -12.29 -9.59
C PRO A 294 -4.62 -11.95 -8.38
N HIS A 295 -4.92 -12.57 -7.23
CA HIS A 295 -4.09 -12.46 -6.02
C HIS A 295 -2.84 -13.32 -6.18
N GLY A 296 -1.67 -12.68 -6.10
CA GLY A 296 -0.37 -13.36 -6.23
C GLY A 296 0.81 -12.42 -6.09
N HIS A 297 2.00 -12.95 -6.17
CA HIS A 297 3.23 -12.15 -6.19
C HIS A 297 3.46 -11.61 -7.61
N LEU A 298 2.72 -10.56 -7.94
CA LEU A 298 2.78 -9.87 -9.23
C LEU A 298 3.68 -8.64 -9.07
N PHE A 299 4.76 -8.57 -9.83
CA PHE A 299 5.80 -7.54 -9.64
C PHE A 299 5.74 -6.42 -10.67
N GLU A 300 5.08 -6.67 -11.80
CA GLU A 300 5.10 -5.79 -12.96
C GLU A 300 3.72 -5.21 -13.26
N PHE A 301 3.48 -4.02 -12.71
CA PHE A 301 2.34 -3.20 -13.06
C PHE A 301 2.82 -1.82 -13.48
N PRO A 302 2.37 -1.30 -14.62
CA PRO A 302 2.74 0.05 -15.06
C PRO A 302 2.47 1.12 -14.01
N GLU A 303 1.40 0.97 -13.24
CA GLU A 303 0.96 1.89 -12.20
C GLU A 303 1.97 1.99 -11.04
N PHE A 304 2.62 0.87 -10.66
CA PHE A 304 3.65 0.88 -9.62
C PHE A 304 4.81 1.79 -10.03
N PHE A 305 5.27 1.60 -11.24
CA PHE A 305 6.38 2.39 -11.77
C PHE A 305 5.99 3.85 -11.95
N GLY A 306 4.83 4.11 -12.57
CA GLY A 306 4.34 5.47 -12.78
C GLY A 306 4.17 6.25 -11.47
N PHE A 307 3.68 5.60 -10.42
CA PHE A 307 3.48 6.25 -9.13
C PHE A 307 4.79 6.51 -8.40
N VAL A 308 5.70 5.53 -8.34
CA VAL A 308 7.01 5.74 -7.70
C VAL A 308 7.81 6.78 -8.46
N ASP A 309 7.94 6.65 -9.78
CA ASP A 309 8.71 7.57 -10.61
C ASP A 309 8.21 9.02 -10.51
N GLN A 310 6.90 9.23 -10.35
CA GLN A 310 6.30 10.55 -10.14
C GLN A 310 6.88 11.27 -8.91
N TYR A 311 6.93 10.60 -7.76
CA TYR A 311 7.36 11.23 -6.50
C TYR A 311 8.87 11.17 -6.28
N VAL A 312 9.51 10.16 -6.82
CA VAL A 312 10.93 9.92 -6.62
C VAL A 312 11.77 10.61 -7.70
N LEU A 313 11.40 10.47 -8.96
CA LEU A 313 12.12 11.02 -10.11
C LEU A 313 11.50 12.31 -10.68
N GLY A 314 10.30 12.69 -10.23
CA GLY A 314 9.61 13.88 -10.74
C GLY A 314 9.06 13.72 -12.16
N THR A 315 8.69 12.49 -12.54
CA THR A 315 8.11 12.24 -13.87
C THR A 315 6.66 12.74 -13.96
N THR A 316 6.07 12.67 -15.15
CA THR A 316 4.69 13.12 -15.39
C THR A 316 3.71 12.44 -14.45
N PRO A 317 2.91 13.21 -13.68
CA PRO A 317 1.99 12.66 -12.69
C PRO A 317 0.95 11.70 -13.27
N MET A 318 0.55 10.73 -12.48
CA MET A 318 -0.62 9.91 -12.75
C MET A 318 -1.90 10.75 -12.60
N ALA A 319 -2.95 10.34 -13.28
CA ALA A 319 -4.27 10.94 -13.09
C ALA A 319 -4.76 10.72 -11.64
N VAL A 320 -5.59 11.65 -11.15
CA VAL A 320 -6.28 11.54 -9.86
C VAL A 320 -7.77 11.68 -10.12
N VAL A 321 -8.53 10.66 -9.78
CA VAL A 321 -9.98 10.62 -9.99
C VAL A 321 -10.68 11.12 -8.73
N SER A 322 -11.52 12.15 -8.85
CA SER A 322 -12.28 12.66 -7.70
C SER A 322 -13.29 11.63 -7.20
N ARG A 323 -13.79 11.83 -5.98
CA ARG A 323 -14.94 11.08 -5.48
C ARG A 323 -16.11 11.26 -6.45
N PRO A 324 -16.72 10.16 -6.96
CA PRO A 324 -17.88 10.24 -7.83
C PRO A 324 -19.09 10.88 -7.12
N SER A 325 -19.84 11.69 -7.84
CA SER A 325 -21.14 12.22 -7.42
C SER A 325 -22.27 11.63 -8.24
N VAL A 326 -23.41 11.39 -7.59
CA VAL A 326 -24.62 10.87 -8.24
C VAL A 326 -25.78 11.83 -7.92
N SER A 327 -26.44 12.33 -8.97
CA SER A 327 -27.60 13.20 -8.85
C SER A 327 -28.58 12.92 -9.99
N ALA A 328 -29.87 12.83 -9.69
CA ALA A 328 -30.95 12.62 -10.67
C ALA A 328 -30.65 11.45 -11.65
N GLY A 329 -30.12 10.33 -11.17
CA GLY A 329 -29.79 9.15 -11.99
C GLY A 329 -28.57 9.30 -12.90
N LYS A 330 -27.81 10.37 -12.74
CA LYS A 330 -26.56 10.64 -13.47
C LYS A 330 -25.35 10.60 -12.55
N LEU A 331 -24.27 10.00 -13.07
CA LEU A 331 -22.95 10.01 -12.46
C LEU A 331 -22.13 11.16 -13.05
N ALA A 332 -21.36 11.83 -12.19
CA ALA A 332 -20.35 12.81 -12.60
C ALA A 332 -19.06 12.63 -11.81
N VAL A 333 -17.91 12.76 -12.49
CA VAL A 333 -16.57 12.64 -11.93
C VAL A 333 -15.66 13.66 -12.61
N THR A 334 -14.79 14.30 -11.85
CA THR A 334 -13.69 15.10 -12.39
C THR A 334 -12.35 14.38 -12.22
N VAL A 335 -11.45 14.57 -13.17
CA VAL A 335 -10.12 13.97 -13.13
C VAL A 335 -9.06 15.05 -13.26
N LYS A 336 -8.11 15.06 -12.33
CA LYS A 336 -6.90 15.86 -12.51
C LYS A 336 -5.91 15.02 -13.29
N ALA A 337 -5.66 15.35 -14.57
CA ALA A 337 -4.78 14.59 -15.44
C ALA A 337 -3.75 15.50 -16.11
N ALA A 338 -2.48 15.09 -16.10
CA ALA A 338 -1.39 15.73 -16.82
C ALA A 338 -1.21 15.16 -18.24
N THR A 339 -1.91 14.07 -18.57
CA THR A 339 -1.86 13.35 -19.84
C THR A 339 -3.27 13.14 -20.37
N LYS A 340 -3.38 12.87 -21.67
CA LYS A 340 -4.68 12.63 -22.32
C LYS A 340 -5.31 11.35 -21.77
N LEU A 341 -6.54 11.44 -21.26
CA LEU A 341 -7.37 10.30 -20.93
C LEU A 341 -7.90 9.64 -22.21
N VAL A 342 -7.96 8.32 -22.25
CA VAL A 342 -8.38 7.54 -23.44
C VAL A 342 -9.62 6.71 -23.20
N SER A 343 -9.97 6.43 -21.93
CA SER A 343 -11.22 5.75 -21.58
C SER A 343 -11.63 6.04 -20.15
N ALA A 344 -12.94 5.98 -19.90
CA ALA A 344 -13.55 6.02 -18.57
C ALA A 344 -14.62 4.95 -18.46
N ARG A 345 -14.73 4.27 -17.32
CA ARG A 345 -15.69 3.17 -17.11
C ARG A 345 -16.23 3.19 -15.69
N LEU A 346 -17.50 2.90 -15.55
CA LEU A 346 -18.14 2.54 -14.29
C LEU A 346 -18.08 1.02 -14.12
N HIS A 347 -17.64 0.56 -12.97
CA HIS A 347 -17.70 -0.85 -12.55
C HIS A 347 -18.60 -0.95 -11.32
N TYR A 348 -19.54 -1.91 -11.32
CA TYR A 348 -20.41 -2.15 -10.18
C TYR A 348 -20.75 -3.64 -10.04
N THR A 349 -21.14 -4.01 -8.84
CA THR A 349 -21.63 -5.36 -8.48
C THR A 349 -22.84 -5.25 -7.58
N THR A 350 -23.79 -6.19 -7.71
CA THR A 350 -25.00 -6.28 -6.91
C THR A 350 -24.97 -7.44 -5.91
N GLY A 351 -23.86 -8.21 -5.90
CA GLY A 351 -23.71 -9.39 -5.02
C GLY A 351 -23.46 -9.03 -3.55
N SER A 352 -23.66 -10.00 -2.65
CA SER A 352 -23.45 -9.84 -1.22
C SER A 352 -22.00 -9.51 -0.85
N HIS A 353 -21.79 -8.84 0.30
CA HIS A 353 -20.49 -8.31 0.74
C HIS A 353 -19.55 -9.35 1.36
N ARG A 354 -19.98 -10.58 1.65
CA ARG A 354 -19.20 -11.54 2.43
C ARG A 354 -17.98 -12.12 1.72
N SER A 355 -18.01 -12.22 0.39
CA SER A 355 -16.89 -12.74 -0.39
C SER A 355 -16.72 -11.92 -1.67
N ASN A 356 -15.50 -11.49 -1.95
CA ASN A 356 -15.18 -10.84 -3.22
C ASN A 356 -14.96 -11.84 -4.35
N LYS A 357 -14.49 -13.06 -4.02
CA LYS A 357 -13.98 -14.04 -4.99
C LYS A 357 -14.94 -14.30 -6.15
N ASP A 358 -16.23 -14.47 -5.84
CA ASP A 358 -17.25 -14.90 -6.79
C ASP A 358 -18.16 -13.75 -7.23
N ARG A 359 -17.80 -12.48 -6.94
CA ARG A 359 -18.61 -11.33 -7.36
C ARG A 359 -18.65 -11.21 -8.88
N ALA A 360 -19.88 -11.08 -9.40
CA ALA A 360 -20.09 -10.68 -10.79
C ALA A 360 -20.00 -9.16 -10.91
N TRP A 361 -19.12 -8.70 -11.77
CA TRP A 361 -18.93 -7.27 -12.03
C TRP A 361 -19.49 -6.91 -13.39
N MET A 362 -20.25 -5.83 -13.44
CA MET A 362 -20.72 -5.17 -14.63
C MET A 362 -19.86 -3.95 -14.93
N THR A 363 -19.65 -3.69 -16.23
CA THR A 363 -18.86 -2.56 -16.71
C THR A 363 -19.68 -1.76 -17.71
N VAL A 364 -19.74 -0.45 -17.50
CA VAL A 364 -20.42 0.50 -18.38
C VAL A 364 -19.40 1.53 -18.84
N ALA A 365 -19.31 1.76 -20.15
CA ALA A 365 -18.51 2.85 -20.70
C ALA A 365 -19.13 4.19 -20.29
N LEU A 366 -18.30 5.16 -19.95
CA LEU A 366 -18.71 6.51 -19.58
C LEU A 366 -18.26 7.51 -20.63
N ASP A 367 -19.02 8.59 -20.77
CA ASP A 367 -18.66 9.71 -21.64
C ASP A 367 -17.49 10.47 -21.03
N LEU A 368 -16.48 10.76 -21.85
CA LEU A 368 -15.26 11.47 -21.47
C LEU A 368 -15.15 12.75 -22.31
N ASP A 369 -15.30 13.88 -21.65
CA ASP A 369 -15.09 15.20 -22.25
C ASP A 369 -13.96 15.92 -21.50
N GLY A 370 -12.77 15.92 -22.11
CA GLY A 370 -11.56 16.41 -21.47
C GLY A 370 -11.25 15.68 -20.16
N ASN A 371 -11.42 16.36 -19.05
CA ASN A 371 -11.21 15.84 -17.68
C ASN A 371 -12.53 15.61 -16.93
N THR A 372 -13.66 15.73 -17.61
CA THR A 372 -14.99 15.50 -17.03
C THR A 372 -15.55 14.17 -17.54
N ILE A 373 -16.04 13.36 -16.65
CA ILE A 373 -16.65 12.07 -16.93
C ILE A 373 -18.10 12.12 -16.50
N THR A 374 -19.00 11.69 -17.40
CA THR A 374 -20.42 11.61 -17.11
C THR A 374 -21.00 10.28 -17.62
N GLY A 375 -22.18 9.91 -17.10
CA GLY A 375 -22.88 8.72 -17.55
C GLY A 375 -24.04 8.33 -16.65
N PRO A 376 -24.59 7.11 -16.83
CA PRO A 376 -25.64 6.61 -15.93
C PRO A 376 -25.09 6.36 -14.54
N ALA A 377 -25.89 6.63 -13.52
CA ALA A 377 -25.61 6.22 -12.17
C ALA A 377 -25.55 4.68 -12.07
N PRO A 378 -24.80 4.10 -11.10
CA PRO A 378 -24.94 2.68 -10.81
C PRO A 378 -26.39 2.39 -10.37
N PRO A 379 -26.91 1.16 -10.61
CA PRO A 379 -28.24 0.79 -10.15
C PRO A 379 -28.33 0.86 -8.62
N LYS A 380 -29.55 1.05 -8.09
CA LYS A 380 -29.76 1.17 -6.62
C LYS A 380 -29.30 -0.06 -5.83
N GLU A 381 -29.34 -1.21 -6.47
CA GLU A 381 -28.92 -2.49 -5.91
C GLU A 381 -27.40 -2.69 -5.92
N ALA A 382 -26.63 -1.72 -6.44
CA ALA A 382 -25.18 -1.80 -6.45
C ALA A 382 -24.64 -1.78 -4.99
N THR A 383 -23.92 -2.83 -4.64
CA THR A 383 -23.33 -3.01 -3.30
C THR A 383 -21.90 -2.50 -3.21
N VAL A 384 -21.18 -2.47 -4.31
CA VAL A 384 -19.87 -1.83 -4.48
C VAL A 384 -19.76 -1.32 -5.89
N TRP A 385 -19.17 -0.14 -6.06
CA TRP A 385 -18.89 0.41 -7.37
C TRP A 385 -17.74 1.42 -7.36
N TYR A 386 -17.15 1.69 -8.49
CA TYR A 386 -16.09 2.68 -8.68
C TYR A 386 -16.01 3.08 -10.16
N VAL A 387 -15.30 4.19 -10.42
CA VAL A 387 -14.98 4.64 -11.79
C VAL A 387 -13.49 4.45 -12.01
N ASP A 388 -13.10 3.90 -13.15
CA ASP A 388 -11.71 3.88 -13.59
C ASP A 388 -11.51 4.74 -14.84
N VAL A 389 -10.27 5.21 -15.00
CA VAL A 389 -9.79 5.88 -16.20
C VAL A 389 -8.46 5.26 -16.65
N ARG A 390 -8.23 5.31 -17.96
CA ARG A 390 -6.90 5.04 -18.53
C ARG A 390 -6.38 6.27 -19.23
N ASP A 391 -5.10 6.54 -19.09
CA ASP A 391 -4.42 7.56 -19.87
C ASP A 391 -3.72 6.94 -21.10
N ASN A 392 -3.15 7.81 -21.96
CA ASN A 392 -2.43 7.39 -23.17
C ASN A 392 -1.14 6.60 -22.90
N ARG A 393 -0.65 6.58 -21.65
CA ARG A 393 0.46 5.72 -21.17
C ARG A 393 -0.02 4.33 -20.75
N LYS A 394 -1.34 4.08 -20.81
CA LYS A 394 -2.06 2.86 -20.37
C LYS A 394 -2.14 2.71 -18.84
N LEU A 395 -1.79 3.74 -18.07
CA LEU A 395 -1.95 3.70 -16.62
C LEU A 395 -3.42 3.71 -16.25
N LEU A 396 -3.82 2.78 -15.38
CA LEU A 396 -5.17 2.66 -14.84
C LEU A 396 -5.23 3.28 -13.47
N VAL A 397 -6.06 4.28 -13.31
CA VAL A 397 -6.35 4.92 -12.04
C VAL A 397 -7.85 4.87 -11.79
N SER A 398 -8.25 4.65 -10.54
CA SER A 398 -9.65 4.60 -10.17
C SER A 398 -10.02 5.69 -9.15
N SER A 399 -11.32 5.92 -9.01
CA SER A 399 -11.87 6.59 -7.84
C SER A 399 -11.70 5.70 -6.60
N GLU A 400 -11.97 6.24 -5.42
CA GLU A 400 -12.22 5.42 -4.25
C GLU A 400 -13.35 4.42 -4.51
N LEU A 401 -13.35 3.33 -3.75
CA LEU A 401 -14.44 2.37 -3.75
C LEU A 401 -15.66 2.98 -3.05
N MET A 402 -16.77 3.00 -3.75
CA MET A 402 -18.07 3.37 -3.20
C MET A 402 -18.72 2.09 -2.67
N VAL A 403 -18.79 1.99 -1.35
CA VAL A 403 -19.45 0.89 -0.64
C VAL A 403 -20.64 1.52 0.11
N PRO A 404 -21.83 1.56 -0.50
CA PRO A 404 -23.01 2.10 0.16
C PRO A 404 -23.28 1.37 1.47
N GLU A 405 -23.59 2.11 2.52
CA GLU A 405 -24.05 1.50 3.75
C GLU A 405 -25.39 0.78 3.51
N PRO A 406 -25.61 -0.43 4.11
CA PRO A 406 -26.91 -1.06 4.04
C PRO A 406 -27.97 -0.10 4.64
N GLU A 407 -29.12 0.02 4.00
CA GLU A 407 -30.21 0.90 4.42
C GLU A 407 -30.68 0.66 5.88
N ASN A 408 -30.40 -0.53 6.43
CA ASN A 408 -30.58 -0.88 7.83
C ASN A 408 -29.35 -1.60 8.35
N PRO A 409 -28.40 -0.93 9.02
CA PRO A 409 -27.33 -1.65 9.70
C PRO A 409 -27.96 -2.55 10.76
N PRO A 410 -27.49 -3.81 10.90
CA PRO A 410 -27.97 -4.69 11.96
C PRO A 410 -27.77 -3.95 13.28
N SER A 411 -28.85 -3.84 14.07
CA SER A 411 -28.80 -3.24 15.40
C SER A 411 -27.64 -3.85 16.17
N ARG A 412 -26.71 -3.01 16.63
CA ARG A 412 -25.67 -3.45 17.57
C ARG A 412 -26.39 -4.01 18.80
N ARG A 413 -26.39 -5.32 18.94
CA ARG A 413 -26.73 -5.98 20.19
C ARG A 413 -25.45 -6.26 20.95
#